data_65f734c505fa66f4c6e7a0e475c5087f
#
_entry.id   65f734c505fa66f4c6e7a0e475c5087f
#
_cell.length_a   1.000
_cell.length_b   1.000
_cell.length_c   1.000
_cell.angle_alpha   90.00
_cell.angle_beta   90.00
_cell.angle_gamma   90.00
#
_symmetry.space_group_name_H-M   'P 1'
#
loop_
_entity.id
_entity.type
_entity.pdbx_description
1 polymer ?
#
loop_
_entity_poly.entity_id
_entity_poly.type
_entity_poly.pdbx_seq_one_letter_code
_entity_poly.pdbx_strand_id
1 'polypeptide(L)'
;MISVLSIVHDTMVDGPGFRTSIYCAGCPNACPGCHNPQSWDIHHGTMMETEEILREIKKDPFANVTFTGGDPMFQPEGFLALARAIKAETKKTIWCYSGFVFENLLQNERQKALLQYIDVLVDGPYIEAQRDTDLIFRGSRNQRLIDVKRSLEEGVTVLLDYYPMDLGI
;
A
#
# COMPACT_ATOMS: atom_id res chain seq x y z
N MET A 1 12.99 -10.02 3.65
CA MET A 1 13.26 -9.57 2.26
C MET A 1 11.99 -9.30 1.49
N ILE A 2 12.05 -8.32 0.61
CA ILE A 2 10.95 -7.97 -0.32
C ILE A 2 11.53 -7.92 -1.72
N SER A 3 10.80 -8.48 -2.70
CA SER A 3 11.10 -8.28 -4.12
C SER A 3 10.59 -6.90 -4.53
N VAL A 4 11.50 -5.98 -4.81
CA VAL A 4 11.22 -4.57 -5.07
C VAL A 4 11.54 -4.22 -6.52
N LEU A 5 10.59 -3.58 -7.21
CA LEU A 5 10.82 -3.04 -8.55
C LEU A 5 11.53 -1.70 -8.48
N SER A 6 11.06 -0.81 -7.63
CA SER A 6 11.65 0.52 -7.47
C SER A 6 11.20 1.16 -6.16
N ILE A 7 11.98 2.13 -5.70
CA ILE A 7 11.61 3.01 -4.61
C ILE A 7 11.60 4.42 -5.20
N VAL A 8 10.45 5.08 -5.14
CA VAL A 8 10.26 6.42 -5.71
C VAL A 8 10.04 7.41 -4.59
N HIS A 9 10.93 8.40 -4.54
CA HIS A 9 10.83 9.50 -3.58
C HIS A 9 9.96 10.63 -4.13
N ASP A 10 9.37 11.41 -3.22
CA ASP A 10 8.59 12.62 -3.55
C ASP A 10 7.39 12.38 -4.46
N THR A 11 6.75 11.19 -4.37
CA THR A 11 5.54 10.91 -5.12
C THR A 11 4.33 11.58 -4.45
N MET A 12 3.39 12.08 -5.27
CA MET A 12 2.15 12.71 -4.83
C MET A 12 0.90 11.95 -5.32
N VAL A 13 1.09 10.88 -6.08
CA VAL A 13 -0.04 10.16 -6.71
C VAL A 13 -0.49 8.92 -5.93
N ASP A 14 0.34 8.47 -5.01
CA ASP A 14 0.13 7.24 -4.24
C ASP A 14 -0.33 7.52 -2.79
N GLY A 15 -1.11 8.56 -2.60
CA GLY A 15 -1.61 9.01 -1.31
C GLY A 15 -1.36 10.50 -1.10
N PRO A 16 -1.86 11.06 0.02
CA PRO A 16 -1.78 12.50 0.28
C PRO A 16 -0.35 12.93 0.65
N GLY A 17 0.00 14.14 0.26
CA GLY A 17 1.31 14.74 0.54
C GLY A 17 2.43 14.08 -0.25
N PHE A 18 3.67 14.42 0.13
CA PHE A 18 4.85 13.77 -0.43
C PHE A 18 5.08 12.43 0.25
N ARG A 19 5.30 11.39 -0.55
CA ARG A 19 5.46 10.03 -0.05
C ARG A 19 6.67 9.36 -0.69
N THR A 20 7.29 8.46 0.08
CA THR A 20 8.24 7.49 -0.46
C THR A 20 7.46 6.22 -0.76
N SER A 21 7.35 5.87 -2.03
CA SER A 21 6.59 4.72 -2.49
C SER A 21 7.49 3.53 -2.78
N ILE A 22 7.16 2.40 -2.16
CA ILE A 22 7.84 1.13 -2.39
C ILE A 22 7.01 0.34 -3.40
N TYR A 23 7.52 0.23 -4.62
CA TYR A 23 6.87 -0.53 -5.69
C TYR A 23 7.42 -1.95 -5.68
N CYS A 24 6.60 -2.90 -5.21
CA CYS A 24 7.01 -4.31 -5.16
C CYS A 24 6.66 -5.06 -6.45
N ALA A 25 7.34 -6.18 -6.67
CA ALA A 25 7.02 -7.15 -7.70
C ALA A 25 6.10 -8.24 -7.13
N GLY A 26 5.34 -8.90 -8.00
CA GLY A 26 4.42 -9.97 -7.65
C GLY A 26 3.01 -9.47 -7.40
N CYS A 27 2.09 -9.93 -8.25
CA CYS A 27 0.67 -9.67 -8.10
C CYS A 27 -0.13 -10.83 -8.70
N PRO A 28 -0.92 -11.56 -7.88
CA PRO A 28 -1.69 -12.70 -8.38
C PRO A 28 -2.96 -12.30 -9.12
N ASN A 29 -3.36 -11.01 -9.04
CA ASN A 29 -4.65 -10.56 -9.57
C ASN A 29 -4.67 -10.42 -11.10
N ALA A 30 -3.54 -10.06 -11.72
CA ALA A 30 -3.39 -9.89 -13.17
C ALA A 30 -4.60 -9.16 -13.81
N CYS A 31 -4.98 -8.01 -13.23
CA CYS A 31 -6.18 -7.29 -13.63
C CYS A 31 -6.10 -6.80 -15.09
N PRO A 32 -7.11 -7.08 -15.93
CA PRO A 32 -7.16 -6.49 -17.28
C PRO A 32 -7.11 -4.96 -17.22
N GLY A 33 -6.28 -4.35 -18.05
CA GLY A 33 -6.10 -2.90 -18.06
C GLY A 33 -5.22 -2.36 -16.95
N CYS A 34 -4.59 -3.21 -16.17
CA CYS A 34 -3.66 -2.80 -15.11
C CYS A 34 -2.59 -1.85 -15.65
N HIS A 35 -2.33 -0.76 -14.91
CA HIS A 35 -1.34 0.25 -15.31
C HIS A 35 0.11 -0.22 -15.16
N ASN A 36 0.35 -1.33 -14.45
CA ASN A 36 1.68 -1.81 -14.12
C ASN A 36 1.82 -3.34 -14.32
N PRO A 37 1.55 -3.86 -15.53
CA PRO A 37 1.57 -5.30 -15.78
C PRO A 37 2.95 -5.94 -15.59
N GLN A 38 4.03 -5.17 -15.72
CA GLN A 38 5.39 -5.65 -15.47
C GLN A 38 5.61 -6.02 -14.00
N SER A 39 4.72 -5.61 -13.10
CA SER A 39 4.80 -5.94 -11.67
C SER A 39 4.22 -7.31 -11.33
N TRP A 40 3.58 -8.00 -12.26
CA TRP A 40 2.88 -9.24 -11.96
C TRP A 40 3.83 -10.39 -11.58
N ASP A 41 5.02 -10.43 -12.19
CA ASP A 41 6.01 -11.45 -11.91
C ASP A 41 6.93 -11.02 -10.76
N ILE A 42 6.93 -11.80 -9.69
CA ILE A 42 7.76 -11.53 -8.51
C ILE A 42 9.26 -11.56 -8.82
N HIS A 43 9.66 -12.28 -9.87
CA HIS A 43 11.05 -12.38 -10.27
C HIS A 43 11.59 -11.15 -11.02
N HIS A 44 10.71 -10.23 -11.41
CA HIS A 44 11.12 -8.97 -12.05
C HIS A 44 11.71 -7.96 -11.05
N GLY A 45 11.54 -8.18 -9.76
CA GLY A 45 12.09 -7.30 -8.72
C GLY A 45 13.50 -7.70 -8.30
N THR A 46 14.10 -6.83 -7.51
CA THR A 46 15.35 -7.10 -6.81
C THR A 46 15.04 -7.38 -5.34
N MET A 47 15.60 -8.45 -4.80
CA MET A 47 15.43 -8.77 -3.38
C MET A 47 16.17 -7.76 -2.53
N MET A 48 15.45 -7.10 -1.64
CA MET A 48 16.01 -6.11 -0.72
C MET A 48 15.71 -6.47 0.72
N GLU A 49 16.69 -6.24 1.58
CA GLU A 49 16.51 -6.42 3.02
C GLU A 49 15.73 -5.26 3.63
N THR A 50 15.05 -5.54 4.74
CA THR A 50 14.27 -4.53 5.48
C THR A 50 15.10 -3.27 5.79
N GLU A 51 16.34 -3.45 6.25
CA GLU A 51 17.23 -2.34 6.62
C GLU A 51 17.62 -1.47 5.42
N GLU A 52 17.79 -2.07 4.24
CA GLU A 52 18.09 -1.32 3.02
C GLU A 52 16.92 -0.42 2.62
N ILE A 53 15.69 -0.97 2.65
CA ILE A 53 14.48 -0.22 2.31
C ILE A 53 14.24 0.88 3.35
N LEU A 54 14.38 0.56 4.63
CA LEU A 54 14.21 1.52 5.71
C LEU A 54 15.19 2.69 5.60
N ARG A 55 16.42 2.42 5.20
CA ARG A 55 17.44 3.45 4.97
C ARG A 55 17.02 4.42 3.87
N GLU A 56 16.46 3.90 2.78
CA GLU A 56 15.90 4.72 1.70
C GLU A 56 14.72 5.59 2.20
N ILE A 57 13.83 5.00 2.99
CA ILE A 57 12.69 5.72 3.57
C ILE A 57 13.15 6.86 4.49
N LYS A 58 14.19 6.64 5.26
CA LYS A 58 14.73 7.64 6.21
C LYS A 58 15.47 8.79 5.55
N LYS A 59 15.83 8.69 4.27
CA LYS A 59 16.48 9.79 3.54
C LYS A 59 15.63 11.06 3.52
N ASP A 60 14.31 10.91 3.50
CA ASP A 60 13.38 12.03 3.63
C ASP A 60 12.70 11.96 5.01
N PRO A 61 13.03 12.88 5.93
CA PRO A 61 12.44 12.86 7.26
C PRO A 61 10.97 13.27 7.29
N PHE A 62 10.46 13.91 6.22
CA PHE A 62 9.10 14.46 6.19
C PHE A 62 8.12 13.61 5.40
N ALA A 63 8.57 12.89 4.36
CA ALA A 63 7.68 12.08 3.54
C ALA A 63 7.15 10.87 4.31
N ASN A 64 5.86 10.60 4.20
CA ASN A 64 5.25 9.37 4.66
C ASN A 64 5.50 8.24 3.65
N VAL A 65 4.95 7.06 3.88
CA VAL A 65 5.29 5.85 3.12
C VAL A 65 4.04 5.25 2.45
N THR A 66 4.22 4.76 1.23
CA THR A 66 3.21 3.99 0.52
C THR A 66 3.79 2.64 0.07
N PHE A 67 3.07 1.57 0.33
CA PHE A 67 3.33 0.24 -0.21
C PHE A 67 2.44 0.02 -1.42
N THR A 68 3.02 -0.25 -2.55
CA THR A 68 2.30 -0.37 -3.83
C THR A 68 3.10 -1.22 -4.84
N GLY A 69 2.83 -1.09 -6.12
CA GLY A 69 3.54 -1.77 -7.21
C GLY A 69 2.73 -2.92 -7.76
N GLY A 70 3.18 -4.16 -7.57
CA GLY A 70 2.40 -5.37 -7.67
C GLY A 70 1.39 -5.39 -6.52
N ASP A 71 1.45 -6.39 -5.67
CA ASP A 71 0.57 -6.40 -4.50
C ASP A 71 1.38 -6.66 -3.23
N PRO A 72 1.47 -5.68 -2.32
CA PRO A 72 2.18 -5.86 -1.05
C PRO A 72 1.62 -7.02 -0.21
N MET A 73 0.33 -7.31 -0.32
CA MET A 73 -0.31 -8.40 0.40
C MET A 73 0.04 -9.79 -0.16
N PHE A 74 0.76 -9.83 -1.29
CA PHE A 74 1.37 -11.04 -1.82
C PHE A 74 2.71 -11.37 -1.17
N GLN A 75 3.34 -10.40 -0.50
CA GLN A 75 4.58 -10.54 0.27
C GLN A 75 4.38 -10.08 1.73
N PRO A 76 3.40 -10.63 2.47
CA PRO A 76 2.98 -10.06 3.75
C PRO A 76 4.06 -10.11 4.82
N GLU A 77 4.90 -11.15 4.86
CA GLU A 77 5.95 -11.27 5.87
C GLU A 77 7.04 -10.20 5.71
N GLY A 78 7.47 -9.97 4.48
CA GLY A 78 8.48 -8.95 4.20
C GLY A 78 7.98 -7.54 4.51
N PHE A 79 6.76 -7.24 4.07
CA PHE A 79 6.15 -5.94 4.36
C PHE A 79 5.79 -5.76 5.84
N LEU A 80 5.45 -6.85 6.54
CA LEU A 80 5.25 -6.79 7.99
C LEU A 80 6.52 -6.36 8.72
N ALA A 81 7.65 -6.98 8.37
CA ALA A 81 8.94 -6.61 8.97
C ALA A 81 9.28 -5.15 8.70
N LEU A 82 9.06 -4.69 7.47
CA LEU A 82 9.30 -3.30 7.09
C LEU A 82 8.37 -2.34 7.83
N ALA A 83 7.07 -2.65 7.89
CA ALA A 83 6.08 -1.81 8.57
C ALA A 83 6.39 -1.68 10.06
N ARG A 84 6.77 -2.77 10.72
CA ARG A 84 7.22 -2.75 12.11
C ARG A 84 8.42 -1.82 12.31
N ALA A 85 9.42 -1.93 11.45
CA ALA A 85 10.61 -1.10 11.54
C ALA A 85 10.29 0.38 11.32
N ILE A 86 9.42 0.70 10.35
CA ILE A 86 8.97 2.08 10.11
C ILE A 86 8.29 2.65 11.36
N LYS A 87 7.37 1.91 11.96
CA LYS A 87 6.63 2.37 13.14
C LYS A 87 7.50 2.46 14.38
N ALA A 88 8.51 1.59 14.51
CA ALA A 88 9.44 1.62 15.65
C ALA A 88 10.42 2.78 15.57
N GLU A 89 10.89 3.14 14.40
CA GLU A 89 12.00 4.07 14.20
C GLU A 89 11.57 5.43 13.63
N THR A 90 10.31 5.58 13.22
CA THR A 90 9.79 6.83 12.65
C THR A 90 8.36 7.10 13.14
N LYS A 91 7.85 8.30 12.83
CA LYS A 91 6.45 8.67 13.06
C LYS A 91 5.63 8.66 11.76
N LYS A 92 6.14 8.03 10.72
CA LYS A 92 5.53 8.03 9.40
C LYS A 92 4.25 7.19 9.37
N THR A 93 3.27 7.67 8.59
CA THR A 93 2.07 6.90 8.26
C THR A 93 2.34 6.01 7.05
N ILE A 94 1.57 4.91 6.95
CA ILE A 94 1.72 3.94 5.89
C ILE A 94 0.38 3.77 5.16
N TRP A 95 0.38 4.04 3.86
CA TRP A 95 -0.68 3.67 2.94
C TRP A 95 -0.30 2.40 2.22
N CYS A 96 -1.27 1.54 1.95
CA CYS A 96 -1.06 0.28 1.24
C CYS A 96 -2.12 0.10 0.17
N TYR A 97 -1.68 -0.19 -1.05
CA TYR A 97 -2.56 -0.54 -2.16
C TYR A 97 -2.58 -2.06 -2.31
N SER A 98 -3.76 -2.64 -2.43
CA SER A 98 -3.91 -4.08 -2.66
C SER A 98 -5.11 -4.37 -3.55
N GLY A 99 -4.97 -5.37 -4.41
CA GLY A 99 -6.09 -5.92 -5.16
C GLY A 99 -6.99 -6.83 -4.33
N PHE A 100 -6.54 -7.23 -3.15
CA PHE A 100 -7.37 -8.01 -2.21
C PHE A 100 -8.38 -7.10 -1.53
N VAL A 101 -9.55 -7.64 -1.22
CA VAL A 101 -10.59 -6.96 -0.47
C VAL A 101 -10.29 -7.06 1.03
N PHE A 102 -10.50 -5.97 1.77
CA PHE A 102 -10.17 -5.87 3.19
C PHE A 102 -10.74 -7.02 4.03
N GLU A 103 -12.00 -7.37 3.80
CA GLU A 103 -12.67 -8.45 4.54
C GLU A 103 -11.99 -9.80 4.31
N ASN A 104 -11.44 -10.03 3.12
CA ASN A 104 -10.70 -11.25 2.82
C ASN A 104 -9.31 -11.25 3.46
N LEU A 105 -8.66 -10.09 3.53
CA LEU A 105 -7.36 -9.95 4.20
C LEU A 105 -7.47 -10.29 5.69
N LEU A 106 -8.58 -9.98 6.32
CA LEU A 106 -8.84 -10.30 7.73
C LEU A 106 -8.92 -11.81 7.99
N GLN A 107 -9.19 -12.62 6.97
CA GLN A 107 -9.30 -14.08 7.09
C GLN A 107 -7.94 -14.79 6.98
N ASN A 108 -6.90 -14.09 6.56
CA ASN A 108 -5.55 -14.65 6.44
C ASN A 108 -4.66 -14.06 7.54
N GLU A 109 -4.12 -14.91 8.40
CA GLU A 109 -3.32 -14.48 9.56
C GLU A 109 -2.10 -13.64 9.19
N ARG A 110 -1.42 -13.96 8.10
CA ARG A 110 -0.23 -13.24 7.65
C ARG A 110 -0.57 -11.84 7.14
N GLN A 111 -1.62 -11.75 6.34
CA GLN A 111 -2.09 -10.48 5.77
C GLN A 111 -2.73 -9.61 6.88
N LYS A 112 -3.48 -10.22 7.77
CA LYS A 112 -4.06 -9.54 8.93
C LYS A 112 -2.98 -8.95 9.83
N ALA A 113 -1.88 -9.66 10.05
CA ALA A 113 -0.76 -9.16 10.84
C ALA A 113 -0.18 -7.87 10.24
N LEU A 114 -0.02 -7.81 8.92
CA LEU A 114 0.44 -6.59 8.24
C LEU A 114 -0.56 -5.44 8.41
N LEU A 115 -1.87 -5.72 8.31
CA LEU A 115 -2.91 -4.69 8.47
C LEU A 115 -2.80 -3.94 9.81
N GLN A 116 -2.30 -4.56 10.87
CA GLN A 116 -2.14 -3.91 12.17
C GLN A 116 -1.21 -2.67 12.11
N TYR A 117 -0.37 -2.57 11.10
CA TYR A 117 0.61 -1.50 10.93
C TYR A 117 0.28 -0.55 9.77
N ILE A 118 -0.80 -0.81 9.04
CA ILE A 118 -1.25 0.02 7.92
C ILE A 118 -2.26 1.05 8.42
N ASP A 119 -2.07 2.30 8.05
CA ASP A 119 -3.00 3.38 8.43
C ASP A 119 -4.18 3.47 7.46
N VAL A 120 -3.91 3.41 6.16
CA VAL A 120 -4.95 3.44 5.13
C VAL A 120 -4.69 2.34 4.10
N LEU A 121 -5.73 1.58 3.79
CA LEU A 121 -5.71 0.58 2.73
C LEU A 121 -6.56 1.07 1.57
N VAL A 122 -6.00 1.03 0.36
CA VAL A 122 -6.77 1.16 -0.88
C VAL A 122 -6.98 -0.26 -1.38
N ASP A 123 -8.21 -0.76 -1.28
CA ASP A 123 -8.51 -2.16 -1.52
C ASP A 123 -9.31 -2.44 -2.78
N GLY A 124 -9.23 -3.68 -3.21
CA GLY A 124 -10.01 -4.21 -4.33
C GLY A 124 -9.26 -4.19 -5.66
N PRO A 125 -9.57 -5.13 -6.55
CA PRO A 125 -8.93 -5.22 -7.84
C PRO A 125 -9.29 -4.03 -8.73
N TYR A 126 -8.39 -3.68 -9.65
CA TYR A 126 -8.70 -2.71 -10.69
C TYR A 126 -9.70 -3.32 -11.68
N ILE A 127 -10.82 -2.64 -11.89
CA ILE A 127 -11.87 -3.07 -12.83
C ILE A 127 -11.99 -2.01 -13.93
N GLU A 128 -11.55 -2.35 -15.13
CA GLU A 128 -11.51 -1.43 -16.28
C GLU A 128 -12.88 -0.80 -16.56
N ALA A 129 -13.96 -1.59 -16.48
CA ALA A 129 -15.33 -1.11 -16.70
C ALA A 129 -15.79 -0.06 -15.66
N GLN A 130 -15.10 0.04 -14.55
CA GLN A 130 -15.38 1.01 -13.48
C GLN A 130 -14.31 2.10 -13.37
N ARG A 131 -13.43 2.19 -14.35
CA ARG A 131 -12.39 3.22 -14.40
C ARG A 131 -13.01 4.60 -14.29
N ASP A 132 -12.42 5.43 -13.43
CA ASP A 132 -12.86 6.79 -13.21
C ASP A 132 -11.65 7.65 -12.82
N THR A 133 -11.26 8.56 -13.72
CA THR A 133 -10.07 9.40 -13.53
C THR A 133 -10.31 10.55 -12.53
N ASP A 134 -11.56 10.78 -12.13
CA ASP A 134 -11.89 11.81 -11.13
C ASP A 134 -11.77 11.30 -9.69
N LEU A 135 -11.57 9.98 -9.51
CA LEU A 135 -11.37 9.40 -8.19
C LEU A 135 -10.01 9.79 -7.60
N ILE A 136 -10.02 10.10 -6.30
CA ILE A 136 -8.79 10.41 -5.56
C ILE A 136 -8.13 9.09 -5.15
N PHE A 137 -6.86 8.90 -5.56
CA PHE A 137 -5.99 7.78 -5.19
C PHE A 137 -6.50 6.38 -5.56
N ARG A 138 -7.51 6.29 -6.41
CA ARG A 138 -8.11 5.03 -6.87
C ARG A 138 -8.22 5.02 -8.39
N GLY A 139 -8.12 3.83 -8.97
CA GLY A 139 -8.25 3.68 -10.43
C GLY A 139 -9.67 3.35 -10.90
N SER A 140 -10.47 2.69 -10.06
CA SER A 140 -11.84 2.26 -10.39
C SER A 140 -12.79 2.43 -9.20
N ARG A 141 -14.08 2.60 -9.50
CA ARG A 141 -15.10 2.95 -8.50
C ARG A 141 -15.30 1.89 -7.41
N ASN A 142 -15.03 0.62 -7.71
CA ASN A 142 -15.12 -0.47 -6.73
C ASN A 142 -14.07 -0.40 -5.61
N GLN A 143 -12.95 0.29 -5.86
CA GLN A 143 -11.88 0.41 -4.88
C GLN A 143 -12.27 1.40 -3.78
N ARG A 144 -11.82 1.11 -2.55
CA ARG A 144 -12.18 1.87 -1.37
C ARG A 144 -10.95 2.43 -0.68
N LEU A 145 -11.08 3.61 -0.09
CA LEU A 145 -10.11 4.15 0.88
C LEU A 145 -10.59 3.76 2.27
N ILE A 146 -9.85 2.89 2.95
CA ILE A 146 -10.26 2.32 4.24
C ILE A 146 -9.36 2.85 5.35
N ASP A 147 -9.98 3.43 6.39
CA ASP A 147 -9.31 3.74 7.64
C ASP A 147 -9.12 2.41 8.41
N VAL A 148 -7.92 1.84 8.28
CA VAL A 148 -7.64 0.50 8.81
C VAL A 148 -7.70 0.50 10.33
N LYS A 149 -7.14 1.50 10.97
CA LYS A 149 -7.08 1.58 12.44
C LYS A 149 -8.49 1.60 13.03
N ARG A 150 -9.36 2.48 12.53
CA ARG A 150 -10.74 2.55 12.98
C ARG A 150 -11.51 1.28 12.65
N SER A 151 -11.27 0.71 11.47
CA SER A 151 -11.94 -0.53 11.06
C SER A 151 -11.61 -1.69 12.01
N LEU A 152 -10.35 -1.82 12.41
CA LEU A 152 -9.94 -2.86 13.35
C LEU A 152 -10.49 -2.63 14.76
N GLU A 153 -10.55 -1.38 15.21
CA GLU A 153 -11.09 -1.01 16.53
C GLU A 153 -12.60 -1.24 16.61
N GLU A 154 -13.34 -0.87 15.56
CA GLU A 154 -14.80 -0.94 15.54
C GLU A 154 -15.35 -2.29 15.07
N GLY A 155 -14.50 -3.15 14.50
CA GLY A 155 -14.92 -4.46 13.99
C GLY A 155 -15.76 -4.42 12.72
N VAL A 156 -15.79 -3.28 12.03
CA VAL A 156 -16.51 -3.07 10.76
C VAL A 156 -15.62 -2.26 9.83
N THR A 157 -15.85 -2.37 8.52
CA THR A 157 -15.11 -1.58 7.53
C THR A 157 -15.51 -0.11 7.64
N VAL A 158 -14.55 0.75 7.96
CA VAL A 158 -14.74 2.20 8.08
C VAL A 158 -14.01 2.86 6.91
N LEU A 159 -14.75 3.60 6.09
CA LEU A 159 -14.17 4.35 4.99
C LEU A 159 -13.49 5.62 5.49
N LEU A 160 -12.39 5.96 4.86
CA LEU A 160 -11.69 7.20 5.14
C LEU A 160 -12.42 8.37 4.49
N ASP A 161 -12.84 9.35 5.30
CA ASP A 161 -13.36 10.62 4.81
C ASP A 161 -12.17 11.51 4.43
N TYR A 162 -11.82 11.49 3.15
CA TYR A 162 -10.72 12.30 2.63
C TYR A 162 -11.23 13.58 1.99
N TYR A 163 -10.80 14.71 2.54
CA TYR A 163 -10.99 16.03 1.94
C TYR A 163 -9.64 16.52 1.39
N PRO A 164 -9.60 17.08 0.16
CA PRO A 164 -8.33 17.54 -0.42
C PRO A 164 -7.54 18.56 0.39
N MET A 165 -8.18 19.15 1.39
CA MET A 165 -7.58 20.15 2.29
C MET A 165 -6.93 19.52 3.53
N ASP A 166 -7.16 18.25 3.81
CA ASP A 166 -6.57 17.55 4.95
C ASP A 166 -5.17 17.07 4.59
N LEU A 167 -4.22 17.96 4.73
CA LEU A 167 -2.80 17.69 4.46
C LEU A 167 -2.16 17.07 5.71
N GLY A 168 -2.11 15.78 5.83
CA GLY A 168 -1.39 15.19 6.95
C GLY A 168 -1.77 13.78 7.37
N ILE A 169 -2.63 13.16 6.61
CA ILE A 169 -2.96 11.75 6.85
C ILE A 169 -2.01 10.82 6.12
#